data_70c04736a41450c42e7e674f3e4362e2
#
_entry.id   70c04736a41450c42e7e674f3e4362e2
#
_cell.length_a   1.000
_cell.length_b   1.000
_cell.length_c   1.000
_cell.angle_alpha   90.00
_cell.angle_beta   90.00
_cell.angle_gamma   90.00
#
_symmetry.space_group_name_H-M   'P 1'
#
loop_
_entity.id
_entity.type
_entity.pdbx_description
1 polymer ?
#
loop_
_entity_poly.entity_id
_entity_poly.type
_entity_poly.pdbx_seq_one_letter_code
_entity_poly.pdbx_strand_id
1 'polypeptide(L)'
;GGVHSQVDYGVRRTGIRHIPPTPEHMWIFERLANLIGRVNQAAFHFQLDGQMSLDVLEYVPTGFFDWHVDLGPGIFSTRKLTIVTMLTPPEAYEGGNLLFLDKGEPMRPAQGSTVIFPPYMAHKVEPVTRGSRYTLVAWAHGPAFT
;
A
#
# COMPACT_ATOMS: atom_id res chain seq x y z
N GLY A 1 13.31 -12.35 8.36
CA GLY A 1 12.99 -11.41 7.35
C GLY A 1 12.28 -12.00 6.15
N GLY A 2 11.69 -11.13 5.36
CA GLY A 2 10.99 -11.50 4.14
C GLY A 2 11.92 -11.60 2.94
N VAL A 3 11.34 -11.97 1.81
CA VAL A 3 12.04 -11.98 0.54
C VAL A 3 12.03 -10.56 -0.03
N HIS A 4 13.21 -10.10 -0.45
CA HIS A 4 13.34 -8.81 -1.13
C HIS A 4 13.46 -9.05 -2.63
N SER A 5 12.66 -8.34 -3.43
CA SER A 5 12.71 -8.42 -4.88
C SER A 5 12.60 -7.04 -5.51
N GLN A 6 13.17 -6.92 -6.70
CA GLN A 6 13.04 -5.74 -7.56
C GLN A 6 12.09 -6.09 -8.68
N VAL A 7 11.03 -5.27 -8.86
CA VAL A 7 10.02 -5.49 -9.90
C VAL A 7 10.10 -4.36 -10.93
N ASP A 8 10.22 -4.73 -12.20
CA ASP A 8 10.27 -3.78 -13.32
C ASP A 8 9.57 -4.38 -14.55
N TYR A 9 8.28 -4.09 -14.67
CA TYR A 9 7.43 -4.60 -15.76
C TYR A 9 6.95 -3.48 -16.71
N GLY A 10 7.61 -2.31 -16.71
CA GLY A 10 7.12 -1.16 -17.47
C GLY A 10 5.95 -0.44 -16.81
N VAL A 11 5.19 -1.10 -15.96
CA VAL A 11 4.11 -0.52 -15.16
C VAL A 11 4.62 -0.06 -13.79
N ARG A 12 5.63 -0.73 -13.28
CA ARG A 12 6.22 -0.38 -11.98
C ARG A 12 7.71 -0.72 -11.94
N ARG A 13 8.41 0.04 -11.11
CA ARG A 13 9.78 -0.23 -10.71
C ARG A 13 9.89 0.03 -9.22
N THR A 14 9.88 -1.04 -8.41
CA THR A 14 9.88 -0.96 -6.95
C THR A 14 10.66 -2.13 -6.36
N GLY A 15 11.33 -1.89 -5.23
CA GLY A 15 11.81 -2.97 -4.38
C GLY A 15 10.67 -3.41 -3.47
N ILE A 16 10.49 -4.71 -3.29
CA ILE A 16 9.42 -5.28 -2.48
C ILE A 16 10.02 -6.23 -1.45
N ARG A 17 9.64 -6.03 -0.18
CA ARG A 17 9.94 -6.96 0.89
C ARG A 17 8.66 -7.40 1.56
N HIS A 18 8.34 -8.68 1.47
CA HIS A 18 7.19 -9.26 2.14
C HIS A 18 7.44 -9.38 3.64
N ILE A 19 6.46 -9.00 4.46
CA ILE A 19 6.51 -9.12 5.91
C ILE A 19 5.61 -10.27 6.34
N PRO A 20 6.18 -11.42 6.74
CA PRO A 20 5.37 -12.56 7.15
C PRO A 20 4.79 -12.36 8.55
N PRO A 21 3.67 -13.03 8.90
CA PRO A 21 3.04 -12.92 10.21
C PRO A 21 3.74 -13.78 11.25
N THR A 22 5.05 -13.56 11.43
CA THR A 22 5.86 -14.23 12.45
C THR A 22 5.78 -13.48 13.78
N PRO A 23 6.14 -14.10 14.93
CA PRO A 23 6.02 -13.43 16.22
C PRO A 23 6.67 -12.07 16.31
N GLU A 24 7.82 -11.86 15.66
CA GLU A 24 8.54 -10.59 15.66
C GLU A 24 7.80 -9.47 14.94
N HIS A 25 6.87 -9.80 14.03
CA HIS A 25 6.12 -8.83 13.25
C HIS A 25 4.66 -8.67 13.71
N MET A 26 4.21 -9.50 14.64
CA MET A 26 2.79 -9.51 15.05
C MET A 26 2.29 -8.16 15.54
N TRP A 27 3.15 -7.37 16.19
CA TRP A 27 2.76 -6.05 16.68
C TRP A 27 2.32 -5.11 15.54
N ILE A 28 2.90 -5.26 14.35
CA ILE A 28 2.51 -4.48 13.18
C ILE A 28 1.11 -4.89 12.72
N PHE A 29 0.90 -6.21 12.59
CA PHE A 29 -0.41 -6.75 12.20
C PHE A 29 -1.50 -6.33 13.18
N GLU A 30 -1.24 -6.38 14.47
CA GLU A 30 -2.21 -5.99 15.49
C GLU A 30 -2.56 -4.51 15.41
N ARG A 31 -1.57 -3.64 15.25
CA ARG A 31 -1.81 -2.19 15.12
C ARG A 31 -2.64 -1.87 13.89
N LEU A 32 -2.29 -2.47 12.76
CA LEU A 32 -3.04 -2.23 11.53
C LEU A 32 -4.44 -2.82 11.60
N ALA A 33 -4.60 -4.01 12.19
CA ALA A 33 -5.91 -4.62 12.36
C ALA A 33 -6.85 -3.74 13.18
N ASN A 34 -6.35 -3.13 14.26
CA ASN A 34 -7.13 -2.21 15.08
C ASN A 34 -7.55 -0.96 14.29
N LEU A 35 -6.62 -0.38 13.54
CA LEU A 35 -6.91 0.79 12.70
C LEU A 35 -7.95 0.45 11.63
N ILE A 36 -7.72 -0.64 10.92
CA ILE A 36 -8.59 -1.09 9.83
C ILE A 36 -10.00 -1.37 10.35
N GLY A 37 -10.11 -2.06 11.48
CA GLY A 37 -11.41 -2.36 12.08
C GLY A 37 -12.22 -1.11 12.38
N ARG A 38 -11.57 -0.10 12.96
CA ARG A 38 -12.23 1.18 13.28
C ARG A 38 -12.64 1.94 12.03
N VAL A 39 -11.75 2.03 11.04
CA VAL A 39 -12.01 2.76 9.80
C VAL A 39 -13.10 2.06 8.97
N ASN A 40 -13.02 0.73 8.89
CA ASN A 40 -14.03 -0.05 8.17
C ASN A 40 -15.41 0.10 8.80
N GLN A 41 -15.48 0.06 10.12
CA GLN A 41 -16.75 0.23 10.83
C GLN A 41 -17.32 1.63 10.63
N ALA A 42 -16.48 2.64 10.56
CA ALA A 42 -16.90 4.03 10.42
C ALA A 42 -17.26 4.42 8.98
N ALA A 43 -16.55 3.86 7.98
CA ALA A 43 -16.60 4.39 6.62
C ALA A 43 -16.95 3.36 5.53
N PHE A 44 -16.26 2.23 5.47
CA PHE A 44 -16.38 1.33 4.32
C PHE A 44 -17.42 0.23 4.47
N HIS A 45 -17.53 -0.34 5.64
CA HIS A 45 -18.50 -1.42 5.95
C HIS A 45 -18.32 -2.66 5.05
N PHE A 46 -17.07 -2.96 4.69
CA PHE A 46 -16.77 -4.16 3.92
C PHE A 46 -16.71 -5.39 4.82
N GLN A 47 -16.99 -6.55 4.25
CA GLN A 47 -16.85 -7.81 4.95
C GLN A 47 -15.36 -8.20 4.96
N LEU A 48 -14.76 -8.30 6.15
CA LEU A 48 -13.36 -8.67 6.35
C LEU A 48 -13.30 -10.00 7.07
N ASP A 49 -12.26 -10.80 6.77
CA ASP A 49 -12.07 -12.11 7.39
C ASP A 49 -10.93 -12.16 8.43
N GLY A 50 -10.30 -11.01 8.68
CA GLY A 50 -9.19 -10.91 9.63
C GLY A 50 -7.82 -11.23 9.05
N GLN A 51 -7.75 -11.69 7.81
CA GLN A 51 -6.47 -11.94 7.15
C GLN A 51 -5.91 -10.65 6.58
N MET A 52 -4.58 -10.53 6.61
CA MET A 52 -3.87 -9.35 6.16
C MET A 52 -2.52 -9.74 5.57
N SER A 53 -2.15 -9.12 4.46
CA SER A 53 -0.82 -9.25 3.88
C SER A 53 -0.10 -7.90 3.95
N LEU A 54 1.22 -7.93 4.19
CA LEU A 54 2.05 -6.75 4.36
C LEU A 54 3.27 -6.81 3.47
N ASP A 55 3.57 -5.69 2.80
CA ASP A 55 4.80 -5.50 2.04
C ASP A 55 5.41 -4.15 2.39
N VAL A 56 6.75 -4.08 2.45
CA VAL A 56 7.48 -2.81 2.44
C VAL A 56 7.89 -2.55 0.99
N LEU A 57 7.53 -1.39 0.48
CA LEU A 57 7.89 -0.96 -0.87
C LEU A 57 8.97 0.11 -0.80
N GLU A 58 10.00 -0.05 -1.65
CA GLU A 58 11.08 0.90 -1.79
C GLU A 58 11.07 1.52 -3.19
N TYR A 59 11.03 2.85 -3.24
CA TYR A 59 11.16 3.61 -4.48
C TYR A 59 12.43 4.44 -4.39
N VAL A 60 13.45 4.06 -5.17
CA VAL A 60 14.69 4.82 -5.36
C VAL A 60 14.58 5.62 -6.66
N PRO A 61 15.55 6.50 -7.00
CA PRO A 61 15.46 7.27 -8.25
C PRO A 61 15.16 6.39 -9.46
N THR A 62 14.22 6.84 -10.28
CA THR A 62 13.51 6.18 -11.38
C THR A 62 12.41 5.21 -10.93
N GLY A 63 12.26 4.94 -9.63
CA GLY A 63 11.19 4.09 -9.12
C GLY A 63 9.82 4.74 -9.29
N PHE A 64 8.82 3.95 -9.68
CA PHE A 64 7.46 4.42 -9.95
C PHE A 64 6.46 3.26 -9.91
N PHE A 65 5.19 3.60 -9.90
CA PHE A 65 4.11 2.64 -10.12
C PHE A 65 2.99 3.35 -10.87
N ASP A 66 2.88 3.06 -12.17
CA ASP A 66 1.91 3.72 -13.05
C ASP A 66 0.46 3.34 -12.68
N TRP A 67 -0.50 3.96 -13.35
CA TRP A 67 -1.93 3.74 -13.08
C TRP A 67 -2.27 2.25 -12.98
N HIS A 68 -2.88 1.86 -11.86
CA HIS A 68 -3.27 0.50 -11.60
C HIS A 68 -4.38 0.45 -10.55
N VAL A 69 -5.03 -0.70 -10.46
CA VAL A 69 -5.89 -1.07 -9.33
C VAL A 69 -5.25 -2.26 -8.61
N ASP A 70 -5.53 -2.41 -7.34
CA ASP A 70 -4.97 -3.51 -6.55
C ASP A 70 -5.84 -4.76 -6.60
N LEU A 71 -7.09 -4.61 -7.02
CA LEU A 71 -8.03 -5.71 -7.17
C LEU A 71 -7.77 -6.44 -8.50
N GLY A 72 -7.83 -7.76 -8.48
CA GLY A 72 -7.60 -8.57 -9.67
C GLY A 72 -8.09 -9.99 -9.49
N PRO A 73 -7.85 -10.86 -10.46
CA PRO A 73 -8.29 -12.25 -10.39
C PRO A 73 -7.46 -13.06 -9.40
N GLY A 74 -7.96 -14.24 -9.03
CA GLY A 74 -7.25 -15.18 -8.17
C GLY A 74 -7.02 -14.64 -6.77
N ILE A 75 -5.79 -14.71 -6.30
CA ILE A 75 -5.43 -14.26 -4.94
C ILE A 75 -5.64 -12.77 -4.70
N PHE A 76 -5.71 -11.97 -5.76
CA PHE A 76 -5.95 -10.52 -5.64
C PHE A 76 -7.44 -10.19 -5.50
N SER A 77 -8.33 -11.16 -5.72
CA SER A 77 -9.79 -10.94 -5.64
C SER A 77 -10.28 -10.81 -4.21
N THR A 78 -9.51 -11.28 -3.23
CA THR A 78 -9.87 -11.22 -1.81
C THR A 78 -9.42 -9.94 -1.11
N ARG A 79 -8.71 -9.06 -1.79
CA ARG A 79 -8.34 -7.75 -1.25
C ARG A 79 -9.59 -6.87 -1.11
N LYS A 80 -9.83 -6.36 0.09
CA LYS A 80 -11.01 -5.54 0.41
C LYS A 80 -10.66 -4.09 0.73
N LEU A 81 -9.49 -3.85 1.30
CA LEU A 81 -8.96 -2.50 1.58
C LEU A 81 -7.46 -2.50 1.32
N THR A 82 -6.99 -1.41 0.74
CA THR A 82 -5.57 -1.10 0.59
C THR A 82 -5.19 -0.04 1.63
N ILE A 83 -4.11 -0.29 2.35
CA ILE A 83 -3.61 0.57 3.41
C ILE A 83 -2.16 0.92 3.11
N VAL A 84 -1.86 2.22 2.93
CA VAL A 84 -0.52 2.70 2.65
C VAL A 84 -0.07 3.57 3.79
N THR A 85 0.97 3.15 4.52
CA THR A 85 1.57 3.91 5.61
C THR A 85 2.92 4.45 5.16
N MET A 86 3.13 5.76 5.30
CA MET A 86 4.39 6.41 4.92
C MET A 86 5.45 6.15 5.97
N LEU A 87 6.57 5.55 5.55
CA LEU A 87 7.71 5.29 6.44
C LEU A 87 8.77 6.37 6.35
N THR A 88 8.78 7.17 5.28
CA THR A 88 9.72 8.28 5.08
C THR A 88 8.98 9.61 5.12
N PRO A 89 9.64 10.68 5.62
CA PRO A 89 9.04 12.01 5.54
C PRO A 89 9.06 12.53 4.10
N PRO A 90 8.15 13.47 3.74
CA PRO A 90 8.08 13.99 2.36
C PRO A 90 9.37 14.64 1.88
N GLU A 91 10.16 15.23 2.77
CA GLU A 91 11.43 15.88 2.44
C GLU A 91 12.56 14.91 2.14
N ALA A 92 12.38 13.61 2.39
CA ALA A 92 13.40 12.60 2.13
C ALA A 92 13.52 12.22 0.65
N TYR A 93 12.57 12.65 -0.18
CA TYR A 93 12.54 12.30 -1.60
C TYR A 93 11.90 13.42 -2.42
N GLU A 94 12.23 13.44 -3.71
CA GLU A 94 11.58 14.31 -4.70
C GLU A 94 10.87 13.44 -5.74
N GLY A 95 9.77 13.96 -6.30
CA GLY A 95 8.86 13.14 -7.08
C GLY A 95 8.07 12.21 -6.17
N GLY A 96 7.67 11.06 -6.68
CA GLY A 96 7.02 10.03 -5.88
C GLY A 96 5.66 10.42 -5.31
N ASN A 97 4.96 11.37 -5.93
CA ASN A 97 3.63 11.75 -5.50
C ASN A 97 2.64 10.62 -5.73
N LEU A 98 1.69 10.48 -4.80
CA LEU A 98 0.57 9.55 -4.94
C LEU A 98 -0.61 10.28 -5.57
N LEU A 99 -1.15 9.73 -6.64
CA LEU A 99 -2.31 10.29 -7.33
C LEU A 99 -3.43 9.27 -7.40
N PHE A 100 -4.66 9.75 -7.23
CA PHE A 100 -5.88 8.98 -7.49
C PHE A 100 -6.54 9.53 -8.75
N LEU A 101 -7.06 8.63 -9.59
CA LEU A 101 -7.60 9.01 -10.90
C LEU A 101 -8.77 9.98 -10.80
N ASP A 102 -9.61 9.84 -9.77
CA ASP A 102 -10.81 10.64 -9.58
C ASP A 102 -10.56 11.99 -8.90
N LYS A 103 -9.38 12.21 -8.31
CA LYS A 103 -9.12 13.43 -7.51
C LYS A 103 -8.16 14.42 -8.16
N GLY A 104 -7.27 13.97 -9.00
CA GLY A 104 -6.38 14.86 -9.77
C GLY A 104 -5.28 15.59 -9.01
N GLU A 105 -5.35 15.70 -7.68
CA GLU A 105 -4.34 16.40 -6.89
C GLU A 105 -3.31 15.43 -6.33
N PRO A 106 -2.01 15.72 -6.52
CA PRO A 106 -0.95 14.89 -5.93
C PRO A 106 -0.97 14.94 -4.42
N MET A 107 -0.71 13.78 -3.80
CA MET A 107 -0.61 13.65 -2.34
C MET A 107 0.81 13.34 -1.94
N ARG A 108 1.28 14.00 -0.87
CA ARG A 108 2.56 13.72 -0.23
C ARG A 108 2.32 13.60 1.29
N PRO A 109 1.80 12.46 1.74
CA PRO A 109 1.45 12.32 3.14
C PRO A 109 2.69 12.40 4.05
N ALA A 110 2.48 12.89 5.26
CA ALA A 110 3.55 12.98 6.25
C ALA A 110 4.02 11.58 6.69
N GLN A 111 5.24 11.51 7.22
CA GLN A 111 5.75 10.28 7.82
C GLN A 111 4.81 9.80 8.92
N GLY A 112 4.50 8.50 8.92
CA GLY A 112 3.58 7.90 9.88
C GLY A 112 2.11 8.03 9.52
N SER A 113 1.77 8.82 8.48
CA SER A 113 0.39 8.93 8.00
C SER A 113 -0.01 7.69 7.23
N THR A 114 -1.30 7.37 7.29
CA THR A 114 -1.86 6.22 6.59
C THR A 114 -3.01 6.66 5.70
N VAL A 115 -2.97 6.20 4.45
CA VAL A 115 -4.04 6.38 3.47
C VAL A 115 -4.74 5.04 3.29
N ILE A 116 -6.07 5.01 3.42
CA ILE A 116 -6.86 3.79 3.30
C ILE A 116 -7.90 3.99 2.20
N PHE A 117 -7.94 3.07 1.25
CA PHE A 117 -8.86 3.16 0.12
C PHE A 117 -9.23 1.78 -0.39
N PRO A 118 -10.38 1.68 -1.10
CA PRO A 118 -10.77 0.41 -1.71
C PRO A 118 -9.78 -0.01 -2.81
N PRO A 119 -9.52 -1.31 -2.96
CA PRO A 119 -8.51 -1.78 -3.93
C PRO A 119 -8.92 -1.58 -5.39
N TYR A 120 -10.19 -1.24 -5.66
CA TYR A 120 -10.66 -0.96 -7.03
C TYR A 120 -10.44 0.50 -7.45
N MET A 121 -9.91 1.36 -6.57
CA MET A 121 -9.60 2.75 -6.94
C MET A 121 -8.28 2.82 -7.69
N ALA A 122 -8.32 3.37 -8.91
CA ALA A 122 -7.11 3.54 -9.71
C ALA A 122 -6.22 4.63 -9.10
N HIS A 123 -4.94 4.31 -8.97
CA HIS A 123 -3.94 5.20 -8.37
C HIS A 123 -2.58 4.94 -8.98
N LYS A 124 -1.65 5.89 -8.76
CA LYS A 124 -0.26 5.74 -9.20
C LYS A 124 0.70 6.43 -8.25
N VAL A 125 1.96 6.03 -8.32
CA VAL A 125 3.09 6.71 -7.69
C VAL A 125 3.97 7.24 -8.83
N GLU A 126 4.11 8.57 -8.90
CA GLU A 126 4.96 9.22 -9.89
C GLU A 126 6.43 8.85 -9.66
N PRO A 127 7.28 8.92 -10.71
CA PRO A 127 8.69 8.57 -10.55
C PRO A 127 9.37 9.40 -9.46
N VAL A 128 10.13 8.72 -8.61
CA VAL A 128 11.04 9.34 -7.65
C VAL A 128 12.24 9.85 -8.44
N THR A 129 12.62 11.09 -8.23
CA THR A 129 13.74 11.72 -8.94
C THR A 129 14.96 11.89 -8.06
N ARG A 130 14.78 11.95 -6.73
CA ARG A 130 15.87 12.06 -5.76
C ARG A 130 15.44 11.44 -4.44
N GLY A 131 16.39 10.85 -3.71
CA GLY A 131 16.15 10.24 -2.42
C GLY A 131 15.43 8.91 -2.51
N SER A 132 14.85 8.47 -1.41
CA SER A 132 14.15 7.19 -1.31
C SER A 132 12.80 7.36 -0.63
N ARG A 133 11.79 6.68 -1.16
CA ARG A 133 10.45 6.67 -0.62
C ARG A 133 10.13 5.25 -0.16
N TYR A 134 9.84 5.10 1.13
CA TYR A 134 9.47 3.81 1.70
C TYR A 134 8.03 3.85 2.20
N THR A 135 7.27 2.81 1.88
CA THR A 135 5.91 2.64 2.37
C THR A 135 5.71 1.23 2.91
N LEU A 136 4.85 1.12 3.91
CA LEU A 136 4.31 -0.16 4.36
C LEU A 136 2.92 -0.27 3.73
N VAL A 137 2.73 -1.26 2.87
CA VAL A 137 1.45 -1.49 2.23
C VAL A 137 0.83 -2.74 2.82
N ALA A 138 -0.41 -2.60 3.26
CA ALA A 138 -1.19 -3.72 3.78
C ALA A 138 -2.46 -3.88 2.96
N TRP A 139 -2.91 -5.12 2.84
CA TRP A 139 -4.22 -5.43 2.29
C TRP A 139 -5.00 -6.23 3.31
N ALA A 140 -6.18 -5.71 3.66
CA ALA A 140 -7.15 -6.45 4.45
C ALA A 140 -7.99 -7.30 3.50
N HIS A 141 -8.18 -8.57 3.83
CA HIS A 141 -8.85 -9.54 2.98
C HIS A 141 -10.24 -9.87 3.47
N GLY A 142 -11.04 -10.44 2.59
CA GLY A 142 -12.38 -10.93 2.84
C GLY A 142 -12.92 -11.63 1.61
N PRO A 143 -14.21 -11.99 1.60
CA PRO A 143 -14.83 -12.56 0.42
C PRO A 143 -14.71 -11.61 -0.77
N ALA A 144 -14.48 -12.15 -1.97
CA ALA A 144 -14.42 -11.34 -3.18
C ALA A 144 -15.70 -10.52 -3.34
N PHE A 145 -15.55 -9.32 -3.91
CA PHE A 145 -16.72 -8.48 -4.22
C PHE A 145 -17.62 -9.17 -5.24
N THR A 146 -18.90 -9.02 -5.09
CA THR A 146 -19.92 -9.61 -5.97
C THR A 146 -20.80 -8.54 -6.62
#